data_563a01e19aefa0d102daa77dce690206
#
_entry.id   563a01e19aefa0d102daa77dce690206
#
_cell.length_a   1.000
_cell.length_b   1.000
_cell.length_c   1.000
_cell.angle_alpha   90.00
_cell.angle_beta   90.00
_cell.angle_gamma   90.00
#
_symmetry.space_group_name_H-M   'P 1'
#
loop_
_entity.id
_entity.type
_entity.pdbx_description
1 polymer ?
#
loop_
_entity_poly.entity_id
_entity_poly.type
_entity_poly.pdbx_seq_one_letter_code
_entity_poly.pdbx_strand_id
1 'polypeptide(L)'
;MKSWLSRLSAALLAVVCVASAAPAQAEKRIALVIGNNDYRNVPKLQKAVNDARTMGDTLKQLGFNVMLAENLNRQAFSETLLAFDRAVEPGDTAFFFYAGHGFEIAGQNFLLPTDVPAATEGQEELVRDASVLADRIIERLQNKKART
;
A
#
# COMPACT_ATOMS: atom_id res chain seq x y z
N MET A 1 -62.58 17.96 -20.25
CA MET A 1 -61.45 18.75 -19.73
C MET A 1 -60.68 18.10 -18.57
N LYS A 2 -60.85 16.79 -18.28
CA LYS A 2 -60.17 16.11 -17.12
C LYS A 2 -59.06 15.12 -17.50
N SER A 3 -58.76 14.91 -18.77
CA SER A 3 -57.80 13.91 -19.21
C SER A 3 -56.41 14.44 -19.62
N TRP A 4 -56.24 15.74 -19.63
CA TRP A 4 -54.99 16.36 -20.09
C TRP A 4 -54.01 16.63 -18.91
N LEU A 5 -54.54 16.86 -17.74
CA LEU A 5 -53.74 17.11 -16.52
C LEU A 5 -53.09 15.83 -15.99
N SER A 6 -53.69 14.65 -16.20
CA SER A 6 -53.09 13.36 -15.78
C SER A 6 -51.91 12.89 -16.62
N ARG A 7 -51.79 13.35 -17.86
CA ARG A 7 -50.66 13.00 -18.74
C ARG A 7 -49.39 13.84 -18.53
N LEU A 8 -49.57 15.06 -18.03
CA LEU A 8 -48.44 15.94 -17.65
C LEU A 8 -47.77 15.52 -16.35
N SER A 9 -48.50 14.95 -15.39
CA SER A 9 -47.94 14.47 -14.12
C SER A 9 -47.11 13.20 -14.28
N ALA A 10 -47.44 12.32 -15.23
CA ALA A 10 -46.69 11.11 -15.49
C ALA A 10 -45.36 11.37 -16.23
N ALA A 11 -45.33 12.41 -17.06
CA ALA A 11 -44.08 12.78 -17.79
C ALA A 11 -43.07 13.46 -16.89
N LEU A 12 -43.51 14.18 -15.81
CA LEU A 12 -42.60 14.85 -14.87
C LEU A 12 -41.94 13.86 -13.88
N LEU A 13 -42.60 12.73 -13.58
CA LEU A 13 -42.03 11.71 -12.68
C LEU A 13 -40.96 10.86 -13.34
N ALA A 14 -40.99 10.72 -14.66
CA ALA A 14 -39.97 9.92 -15.41
C ALA A 14 -38.61 10.64 -15.59
N VAL A 15 -38.59 11.96 -15.47
CA VAL A 15 -37.35 12.76 -15.67
C VAL A 15 -36.48 12.82 -14.40
N VAL A 16 -37.07 12.59 -13.22
CA VAL A 16 -36.32 12.71 -11.93
C VAL A 16 -35.47 11.47 -11.61
N CYS A 17 -35.69 10.32 -12.24
CA CYS A 17 -34.96 9.09 -11.93
C CYS A 17 -33.63 8.89 -12.68
N VAL A 18 -33.20 9.82 -13.54
CA VAL A 18 -31.98 9.65 -14.36
C VAL A 18 -30.75 10.39 -13.78
N ALA A 19 -30.88 11.14 -12.70
CA ALA A 19 -29.87 12.12 -12.29
C ALA A 19 -28.96 11.70 -11.11
N SER A 20 -28.80 10.41 -10.78
CA SER A 20 -27.97 10.01 -9.64
C SER A 20 -27.09 8.78 -9.87
N ALA A 21 -26.72 8.46 -11.08
CA ALA A 21 -25.57 7.56 -11.27
C ALA A 21 -24.28 8.39 -11.15
N ALA A 22 -23.85 8.67 -9.93
CA ALA A 22 -22.47 9.06 -9.72
C ALA A 22 -21.58 7.95 -10.32
N PRO A 23 -20.60 8.28 -11.17
CA PRO A 23 -19.73 7.26 -11.71
C PRO A 23 -19.11 6.51 -10.52
N ALA A 24 -19.42 5.22 -10.38
CA ALA A 24 -18.72 4.35 -9.46
C ALA A 24 -17.25 4.43 -9.87
N GLN A 25 -16.44 5.13 -9.08
CA GLN A 25 -15.02 5.23 -9.32
C GLN A 25 -14.48 3.80 -9.31
N ALA A 26 -13.94 3.35 -10.43
CA ALA A 26 -13.43 2.00 -10.54
C ALA A 26 -12.36 1.81 -9.46
N GLU A 27 -12.59 0.84 -8.57
CA GLU A 27 -11.67 0.46 -7.52
C GLU A 27 -10.31 0.11 -8.12
N LYS A 28 -9.29 0.87 -7.77
CA LYS A 28 -7.92 0.57 -8.17
C LYS A 28 -7.35 -0.51 -7.26
N ARG A 29 -6.48 -1.32 -7.84
CA ARG A 29 -5.63 -2.25 -7.12
C ARG A 29 -4.20 -1.74 -7.20
N ILE A 30 -3.63 -1.39 -6.06
CA ILE A 30 -2.28 -0.84 -5.99
C ILE A 30 -1.43 -1.64 -5.01
N ALA A 31 -0.19 -1.93 -5.40
CA ALA A 31 0.73 -2.71 -4.58
C ALA A 31 2.07 -2.00 -4.43
N LEU A 32 2.62 -2.02 -3.22
CA LEU A 32 4.03 -1.74 -2.97
C LEU A 32 4.74 -3.03 -2.62
N VAL A 33 5.78 -3.35 -3.39
CA VAL A 33 6.58 -4.57 -3.26
C VAL A 33 8.03 -4.17 -3.08
N ILE A 34 8.65 -4.55 -1.96
CA ILE A 34 10.03 -4.17 -1.60
C ILE A 34 10.86 -5.43 -1.39
N GLY A 35 12.07 -5.46 -1.99
CA GLY A 35 13.07 -6.50 -1.79
C GLY A 35 14.43 -5.92 -1.41
N ASN A 36 14.98 -6.28 -0.25
CA ASN A 36 16.27 -5.81 0.23
C ASN A 36 17.28 -6.96 0.38
N ASN A 37 18.32 -6.97 -0.45
CA ASN A 37 19.45 -7.91 -0.37
C ASN A 37 20.73 -7.25 0.16
N ASP A 38 21.02 -6.02 -0.29
CA ASP A 38 22.35 -5.39 -0.19
C ASP A 38 22.54 -4.59 1.10
N TYR A 39 22.42 -5.29 2.22
CA TYR A 39 22.70 -4.71 3.53
C TYR A 39 24.17 -4.33 3.69
N ARG A 40 24.42 -3.17 4.33
CA ARG A 40 25.78 -2.64 4.50
C ARG A 40 26.45 -3.12 5.78
N ASN A 41 25.70 -3.22 6.87
CA ASN A 41 26.23 -3.46 8.22
C ASN A 41 25.72 -4.77 8.85
N VAL A 42 24.84 -5.49 8.18
CA VAL A 42 24.35 -6.82 8.58
C VAL A 42 24.51 -7.78 7.39
N PRO A 43 24.41 -9.10 7.58
CA PRO A 43 24.61 -10.06 6.49
C PRO A 43 23.71 -9.79 5.29
N LYS A 44 24.30 -9.82 4.08
CA LYS A 44 23.53 -9.70 2.83
C LYS A 44 22.63 -10.91 2.62
N LEU A 45 21.48 -10.66 1.98
CA LEU A 45 20.58 -11.70 1.50
C LEU A 45 20.81 -11.94 0.00
N GLN A 46 20.33 -13.08 -0.50
CA GLN A 46 20.51 -13.47 -1.91
C GLN A 46 19.17 -13.58 -2.66
N LYS A 47 18.06 -13.74 -1.95
CA LYS A 47 16.78 -14.10 -2.58
C LYS A 47 15.70 -13.02 -2.47
N ALA A 48 15.78 -12.12 -1.49
CA ALA A 48 14.70 -11.18 -1.19
C ALA A 48 14.32 -10.30 -2.39
N VAL A 49 15.28 -9.84 -3.19
CA VAL A 49 14.99 -9.07 -4.41
C VAL A 49 14.28 -9.94 -5.46
N ASN A 50 14.69 -11.20 -5.64
CA ASN A 50 14.03 -12.10 -6.59
C ASN A 50 12.60 -12.46 -6.12
N ASP A 51 12.40 -12.64 -4.83
CA ASP A 51 11.08 -12.89 -4.25
C ASP A 51 10.15 -11.69 -4.48
N ALA A 52 10.67 -10.47 -4.29
CA ALA A 52 9.94 -9.24 -4.57
C ALA A 52 9.58 -9.09 -6.07
N ARG A 53 10.50 -9.39 -6.98
CA ARG A 53 10.22 -9.38 -8.43
C ARG A 53 9.13 -10.38 -8.79
N THR A 54 9.24 -11.62 -8.31
CA THR A 54 8.24 -12.68 -8.55
C THR A 54 6.86 -12.28 -8.01
N MET A 55 6.81 -11.74 -6.79
CA MET A 55 5.57 -11.23 -6.20
C MET A 55 5.00 -10.08 -7.05
N GLY A 56 5.84 -9.13 -7.46
CA GLY A 56 5.45 -8.00 -8.29
C GLY A 56 4.84 -8.44 -9.63
N ASP A 57 5.44 -9.41 -10.29
CA ASP A 57 4.94 -9.94 -11.57
C ASP A 57 3.63 -10.70 -11.39
N THR A 58 3.49 -11.46 -10.31
CA THR A 58 2.22 -12.12 -9.96
C THR A 58 1.11 -11.10 -9.72
N LEU A 59 1.39 -10.04 -8.96
CA LEU A 59 0.41 -9.00 -8.68
C LEU A 59 0.00 -8.22 -9.94
N LYS A 60 0.93 -7.96 -10.88
CA LYS A 60 0.58 -7.36 -12.19
C LYS A 60 -0.38 -8.24 -12.97
N GLN A 61 -0.15 -9.56 -12.99
CA GLN A 61 -1.08 -10.52 -13.65
C GLN A 61 -2.47 -10.52 -12.98
N LEU A 62 -2.55 -10.23 -11.69
CA LEU A 62 -3.79 -10.07 -10.94
C LEU A 62 -4.43 -8.68 -11.07
N GLY A 63 -3.89 -7.82 -11.93
CA GLY A 63 -4.44 -6.50 -12.23
C GLY A 63 -4.05 -5.40 -11.23
N PHE A 64 -2.99 -5.60 -10.45
CA PHE A 64 -2.46 -4.54 -9.59
C PHE A 64 -1.55 -3.58 -10.36
N ASN A 65 -1.64 -2.29 -10.04
CA ASN A 65 -0.61 -1.32 -10.35
C ASN A 65 0.51 -1.51 -9.31
N VAL A 66 1.67 -2.02 -9.73
CA VAL A 66 2.76 -2.43 -8.84
C VAL A 66 3.88 -1.41 -8.82
N MET A 67 4.17 -0.91 -7.63
CA MET A 67 5.37 -0.14 -7.30
C MET A 67 6.41 -1.14 -6.75
N LEU A 68 7.39 -1.52 -7.59
CA LEU A 68 8.49 -2.39 -7.19
C LEU A 68 9.70 -1.55 -6.80
N ALA A 69 10.28 -1.81 -5.62
CA ALA A 69 11.46 -1.14 -5.14
C ALA A 69 12.47 -2.16 -4.55
N GLU A 70 13.76 -1.88 -4.76
CA GLU A 70 14.83 -2.81 -4.41
C GLU A 70 15.94 -2.09 -3.64
N ASN A 71 16.49 -2.77 -2.64
CA ASN A 71 17.67 -2.33 -1.89
C ASN A 71 17.54 -0.91 -1.29
N LEU A 72 16.40 -0.64 -0.65
CA LEU A 72 16.11 0.67 -0.10
C LEU A 72 16.91 0.94 1.19
N ASN A 73 17.63 2.06 1.22
CA ASN A 73 18.11 2.65 2.46
C ASN A 73 16.96 3.35 3.22
N ARG A 74 17.22 3.84 4.42
CA ARG A 74 16.20 4.46 5.29
C ARG A 74 15.46 5.62 4.61
N GLN A 75 16.19 6.49 3.92
CA GLN A 75 15.60 7.63 3.24
C GLN A 75 14.71 7.18 2.08
N ALA A 76 15.24 6.36 1.17
CA ALA A 76 14.52 5.84 0.02
C ALA A 76 13.29 5.03 0.43
N PHE A 77 13.37 4.27 1.54
CA PHE A 77 12.23 3.54 2.09
C PHE A 77 11.11 4.49 2.49
N SER A 78 11.46 5.56 3.22
CA SER A 78 10.48 6.57 3.65
C SER A 78 9.84 7.30 2.47
N GLU A 79 10.63 7.67 1.45
CA GLU A 79 10.15 8.32 0.22
C GLU A 79 9.22 7.40 -0.58
N THR A 80 9.58 6.10 -0.67
CA THR A 80 8.76 5.09 -1.36
C THR A 80 7.42 4.87 -0.65
N LEU A 81 7.42 4.77 0.69
CA LEU A 81 6.19 4.68 1.48
C LEU A 81 5.31 5.91 1.30
N LEU A 82 5.90 7.11 1.26
CA LEU A 82 5.15 8.34 1.02
C LEU A 82 4.54 8.37 -0.39
N ALA A 83 5.29 7.93 -1.41
CA ALA A 83 4.78 7.82 -2.77
C ALA A 83 3.61 6.83 -2.87
N PHE A 84 3.73 5.66 -2.22
CA PHE A 84 2.66 4.67 -2.13
C PHE A 84 1.43 5.24 -1.42
N ASP A 85 1.62 5.88 -0.27
CA ASP A 85 0.54 6.52 0.48
C ASP A 85 -0.22 7.57 -0.37
N ARG A 86 0.48 8.36 -1.18
CA ARG A 86 -0.15 9.33 -2.08
C ARG A 86 -0.93 8.69 -3.23
N ALA A 87 -0.50 7.52 -3.68
CA ALA A 87 -1.13 6.81 -4.78
C ALA A 87 -2.41 6.07 -4.39
N VAL A 88 -2.56 5.70 -3.10
CA VAL A 88 -3.73 5.01 -2.56
C VAL A 88 -4.84 6.01 -2.25
N GLU A 89 -6.05 5.75 -2.76
CA GLU A 89 -7.27 6.53 -2.54
C GLU A 89 -8.30 5.74 -1.72
N PRO A 90 -9.29 6.42 -1.11
CA PRO A 90 -10.36 5.73 -0.37
C PRO A 90 -11.11 4.73 -1.26
N GLY A 91 -11.27 3.49 -0.79
CA GLY A 91 -11.95 2.42 -1.52
C GLY A 91 -11.04 1.57 -2.39
N ASP A 92 -9.79 1.98 -2.62
CA ASP A 92 -8.81 1.16 -3.34
C ASP A 92 -8.46 -0.13 -2.57
N THR A 93 -8.03 -1.16 -3.29
CA THR A 93 -7.37 -2.32 -2.69
C THR A 93 -5.87 -2.08 -2.68
N ALA A 94 -5.29 -1.97 -1.48
CA ALA A 94 -3.86 -1.74 -1.27
C ALA A 94 -3.17 -3.02 -0.77
N PHE A 95 -2.07 -3.39 -1.40
CA PHE A 95 -1.26 -4.55 -1.04
C PHE A 95 0.17 -4.10 -0.70
N PHE A 96 0.71 -4.58 0.42
CA PHE A 96 2.08 -4.32 0.81
C PHE A 96 2.85 -5.64 0.97
N PHE A 97 4.02 -5.74 0.36
CA PHE A 97 4.93 -6.88 0.48
C PHE A 97 6.34 -6.41 0.75
N TYR A 98 6.98 -7.08 1.68
CA TYR A 98 8.39 -6.86 2.00
C TYR A 98 9.13 -8.20 2.11
N ALA A 99 10.25 -8.30 1.41
CA ALA A 99 11.23 -9.35 1.56
C ALA A 99 12.58 -8.74 1.96
N GLY A 100 13.11 -9.14 3.10
CA GLY A 100 14.33 -8.58 3.67
C GLY A 100 14.50 -8.99 5.12
N HIS A 101 15.51 -8.44 5.79
CA HIS A 101 15.65 -8.62 7.23
C HIS A 101 14.56 -7.86 7.99
N GLY A 102 14.10 -8.46 9.06
CA GLY A 102 13.20 -7.87 10.03
C GLY A 102 13.48 -8.42 11.42
N PHE A 103 12.95 -7.78 12.43
CA PHE A 103 12.99 -8.26 13.81
C PHE A 103 11.72 -7.86 14.54
N GLU A 104 11.46 -8.54 15.65
CA GLU A 104 10.34 -8.27 16.53
C GLU A 104 10.85 -7.80 17.89
N ILE A 105 10.27 -6.73 18.42
CA ILE A 105 10.46 -6.27 19.81
C ILE A 105 9.08 -5.99 20.40
N ALA A 106 8.79 -6.60 21.54
CA ALA A 106 7.56 -6.38 22.30
C ALA A 106 6.27 -6.54 21.43
N GLY A 107 6.23 -7.53 20.56
CA GLY A 107 5.11 -7.79 19.66
C GLY A 107 5.02 -6.88 18.44
N GLN A 108 5.99 -6.01 18.23
CA GLN A 108 6.06 -5.09 17.09
C GLN A 108 7.07 -5.58 16.05
N ASN A 109 6.67 -5.62 14.77
CA ASN A 109 7.54 -6.02 13.67
C ASN A 109 8.19 -4.81 13.01
N PHE A 110 9.51 -4.88 12.86
CA PHE A 110 10.34 -3.85 12.24
C PHE A 110 10.98 -4.36 10.97
N LEU A 111 10.89 -3.58 9.89
CA LEU A 111 11.47 -3.86 8.58
C LEU A 111 12.78 -3.10 8.43
N LEU A 112 13.85 -3.77 8.03
CA LEU A 112 15.19 -3.21 8.02
C LEU A 112 15.54 -2.58 6.66
N PRO A 113 15.84 -1.28 6.61
CA PRO A 113 16.51 -0.66 5.46
C PRO A 113 17.93 -1.21 5.29
N THR A 114 18.49 -1.09 4.07
CA THR A 114 19.82 -1.65 3.75
C THR A 114 20.98 -0.99 4.46
N ASP A 115 20.78 0.20 5.03
CA ASP A 115 21.78 0.98 5.79
C ASP A 115 21.55 0.92 7.31
N VAL A 116 20.70 0.01 7.77
CA VAL A 116 20.51 -0.21 9.22
C VAL A 116 21.85 -0.40 9.91
N PRO A 117 22.10 0.22 11.08
CA PRO A 117 23.35 0.04 11.81
C PRO A 117 23.50 -1.40 12.30
N ALA A 118 24.73 -1.89 12.39
CA ALA A 118 25.01 -3.07 13.18
C ALA A 118 24.79 -2.71 14.66
N ALA A 119 24.19 -3.62 15.41
CA ALA A 119 24.02 -3.46 16.86
C ALA A 119 24.56 -4.69 17.60
N THR A 120 25.08 -4.44 18.77
CA THR A 120 25.44 -5.45 19.77
C THR A 120 24.34 -5.53 20.83
N GLU A 121 24.41 -6.52 21.70
CA GLU A 121 23.49 -6.68 22.82
C GLU A 121 23.37 -5.36 23.63
N GLY A 122 22.15 -4.93 23.92
CA GLY A 122 21.85 -3.68 24.60
C GLY A 122 21.76 -2.44 23.68
N GLN A 123 21.90 -2.61 22.36
CA GLN A 123 21.82 -1.52 21.37
C GLN A 123 20.59 -1.68 20.43
N GLU A 124 19.60 -2.45 20.83
CA GLU A 124 18.41 -2.76 20.02
C GLU A 124 17.63 -1.50 19.63
N GLU A 125 17.70 -0.44 20.50
CA GLU A 125 17.05 0.84 20.20
C GLU A 125 17.61 1.51 18.94
N LEU A 126 18.93 1.40 18.70
CA LEU A 126 19.55 1.96 17.49
C LEU A 126 18.98 1.32 16.23
N VAL A 127 18.80 -0.01 16.24
CA VAL A 127 18.22 -0.75 15.11
C VAL A 127 16.74 -0.40 14.97
N ARG A 128 16.01 -0.32 16.07
CA ARG A 128 14.60 0.07 16.09
C ARG A 128 14.38 1.43 15.45
N ASP A 129 15.14 2.44 15.86
CA ASP A 129 15.00 3.82 15.38
C ASP A 129 15.40 3.97 13.90
N ALA A 130 16.35 3.15 13.45
CA ALA A 130 16.75 3.08 12.05
C ALA A 130 15.80 2.25 11.17
N SER A 131 14.84 1.54 11.76
CA SER A 131 13.94 0.61 11.07
C SER A 131 12.55 1.20 10.81
N VAL A 132 11.75 0.50 10.04
CA VAL A 132 10.37 0.88 9.70
C VAL A 132 9.40 -0.03 10.44
N LEU A 133 8.56 0.54 11.30
CA LEU A 133 7.51 -0.22 12.00
C LEU A 133 6.41 -0.65 11.01
N ALA A 134 6.20 -1.96 10.86
CA ALA A 134 5.24 -2.53 9.91
C ALA A 134 3.81 -2.08 10.19
N ASP A 135 3.41 -2.03 11.47
CA ASP A 135 2.07 -1.64 11.88
C ASP A 135 1.69 -0.23 11.40
N ARG A 136 2.64 0.71 11.38
CA ARG A 136 2.39 2.07 10.87
C ARG A 136 2.02 2.09 9.39
N ILE A 137 2.48 1.13 8.59
CA ILE A 137 2.11 1.03 7.18
C ILE A 137 0.65 0.61 7.09
N ILE A 138 0.25 -0.39 7.87
CA ILE A 138 -1.13 -0.90 7.92
C ILE A 138 -2.08 0.19 8.41
N GLU A 139 -1.76 0.87 9.52
CA GLU A 139 -2.56 1.97 10.07
C GLU A 139 -2.79 3.10 9.05
N ARG A 140 -1.74 3.50 8.31
CA ARG A 140 -1.88 4.53 7.26
C ARG A 140 -2.87 4.12 6.17
N LEU A 141 -2.79 2.89 5.68
CA LEU A 141 -3.69 2.38 4.65
C LEU A 141 -5.13 2.28 5.16
N GLN A 142 -5.33 1.83 6.41
CA GLN A 142 -6.65 1.79 7.06
C GLN A 142 -7.24 3.19 7.23
N ASN A 143 -6.43 4.17 7.67
CA ASN A 143 -6.86 5.56 7.81
C ASN A 143 -7.30 6.18 6.47
N LYS A 144 -6.75 5.70 5.36
CA LYS A 144 -7.19 6.06 4.01
C LYS A 144 -8.46 5.34 3.55
N LYS A 145 -9.03 4.46 4.39
CA LYS A 145 -10.17 3.62 4.04
C LYS A 145 -9.91 2.72 2.82
N ALA A 146 -8.66 2.34 2.63
CA ALA A 146 -8.29 1.31 1.66
C ALA A 146 -8.58 -0.08 2.24
N ARG A 147 -8.89 -1.04 1.36
CA ARG A 147 -8.87 -2.47 1.71
C ARG A 147 -7.42 -2.95 1.70
N THR A 148 -6.95 -3.46 2.83
CA THR A 148 -5.56 -3.90 3.01
C THR A 148 -5.47 -5.42 3.23
#